data_d09be89c7f2677863842192bec6707c2
#
_entry.id   d09be89c7f2677863842192bec6707c2
#
_cell.length_a   1.000
_cell.length_b   1.000
_cell.length_c   1.000
_cell.angle_alpha   90.00
_cell.angle_beta   90.00
_cell.angle_gamma   90.00
#
_symmetry.space_group_name_H-M   'P 1'
#
loop_
_entity.id
_entity.type
_entity.pdbx_description
1 polymer ?
#
loop_
_entity_poly.entity_id
_entity_poly.type
_entity_poly.pdbx_seq_one_letter_code
_entity_poly.pdbx_strand_id
1 'polypeptide(L)'
;MLRTQGLRYNYGGDGPNMAFPDLELKRGEELLLLGASGTGKTTLLHLIAGMRTPTEGTVELVGKPFSGLPVAERDLTRGQHMGIVFQTAHFVRSLTVSENLALCQSLAGQEADPHRIQALLEGLGLGHKLNARVDALSVGEQQRVSIARAVVHKPGVILADEPTSALDDQNTEVVLQLLRNQAADAGAALLIVTHDQRLKDHLTERIELSPIPTSA
;
A
#
# COMPACT_ATOMS: atom_id res chain seq x y z
N MET A 1 -10.61 -2.35 -10.76
CA MET A 1 -9.66 -1.27 -10.46
C MET A 1 -8.22 -1.77 -10.55
N LEU A 2 -7.93 -2.91 -9.93
CA LEU A 2 -6.66 -3.64 -10.00
C LEU A 2 -6.96 -5.09 -10.42
N ARG A 3 -6.19 -5.64 -11.36
CA ARG A 3 -6.28 -7.05 -11.76
C ARG A 3 -4.89 -7.61 -12.00
N THR A 4 -4.67 -8.85 -11.57
CA THR A 4 -3.45 -9.61 -11.89
C THR A 4 -3.84 -10.90 -12.60
N GLN A 5 -2.99 -11.35 -13.52
CA GLN A 5 -3.23 -12.59 -14.26
C GLN A 5 -1.92 -13.34 -14.49
N GLY A 6 -1.86 -14.58 -14.03
CA GLY A 6 -0.76 -15.51 -14.27
C GLY A 6 0.59 -15.02 -13.76
N LEU A 7 0.63 -14.22 -12.69
CA LEU A 7 1.87 -13.61 -12.20
C LEU A 7 2.86 -14.68 -11.72
N ARG A 8 4.08 -14.59 -12.28
CA ARG A 8 5.24 -15.36 -11.82
C ARG A 8 6.43 -14.44 -11.61
N TYR A 9 7.29 -14.83 -10.70
CA TYR A 9 8.50 -14.08 -10.40
C TYR A 9 9.63 -15.01 -9.94
N ASN A 10 10.84 -14.74 -10.45
CA ASN A 10 12.07 -15.36 -10.01
C ASN A 10 13.10 -14.27 -9.70
N TYR A 11 13.81 -14.41 -8.58
CA TYR A 11 14.86 -13.46 -8.17
C TYR A 11 16.16 -13.59 -8.99
N GLY A 12 16.23 -14.59 -9.87
CA GLY A 12 17.43 -14.95 -10.64
C GLY A 12 18.27 -16.04 -9.98
N GLY A 13 19.15 -16.69 -10.76
CA GLY A 13 19.93 -17.84 -10.32
C GLY A 13 19.05 -19.01 -9.91
N ASP A 14 19.47 -19.74 -8.86
CA ASP A 14 18.74 -20.87 -8.27
C ASP A 14 17.61 -20.45 -7.33
N GLY A 15 17.19 -19.19 -7.39
CA GLY A 15 16.10 -18.67 -6.56
C GLY A 15 14.76 -19.33 -6.86
N PRO A 16 13.84 -19.36 -5.87
CA PRO A 16 12.54 -20.01 -6.04
C PRO A 16 11.71 -19.34 -7.15
N ASN A 17 11.03 -20.17 -7.92
CA ASN A 17 10.06 -19.72 -8.92
C ASN A 17 8.71 -19.55 -8.22
N MET A 18 8.30 -18.29 -8.04
CA MET A 18 7.06 -17.94 -7.36
C MET A 18 5.93 -17.84 -8.36
N ALA A 19 4.81 -18.49 -8.09
CA ALA A 19 3.55 -18.30 -8.80
C ALA A 19 2.53 -17.71 -7.82
N PHE A 20 1.79 -16.72 -8.28
CA PHE A 20 0.83 -16.01 -7.45
C PHE A 20 -0.60 -16.23 -7.97
N PRO A 21 -1.61 -16.21 -7.09
CA PRO A 21 -3.00 -16.29 -7.49
C PRO A 21 -3.40 -15.05 -8.31
N ASP A 22 -4.35 -15.25 -9.20
CA ASP A 22 -4.99 -14.14 -9.88
C ASP A 22 -5.84 -13.34 -8.87
N LEU A 23 -5.73 -12.02 -8.94
CA LEU A 23 -6.47 -11.09 -8.11
C LEU A 23 -7.33 -10.19 -8.98
N GLU A 24 -8.54 -9.95 -8.52
CA GLU A 24 -9.37 -8.87 -9.05
C GLU A 24 -9.91 -8.06 -7.87
N LEU A 25 -9.70 -6.75 -7.91
CA LEU A 25 -10.13 -5.82 -6.87
C LEU A 25 -10.80 -4.62 -7.53
N LYS A 26 -12.10 -4.48 -7.32
CA LYS A 26 -12.90 -3.39 -7.86
C LYS A 26 -12.84 -2.18 -6.94
N ARG A 27 -13.34 -1.07 -7.44
CA ARG A 27 -13.42 0.17 -6.68
C ARG A 27 -14.28 -0.02 -5.43
N GLY A 28 -13.75 0.39 -4.27
CA GLY A 28 -14.41 0.26 -2.97
C GLY A 28 -14.41 -1.14 -2.38
N GLU A 29 -13.81 -2.13 -3.03
CA GLU A 29 -13.64 -3.46 -2.47
C GLU A 29 -12.40 -3.51 -1.56
N GLU A 30 -12.49 -4.36 -0.54
CA GLU A 30 -11.41 -4.65 0.40
C GLU A 30 -10.98 -6.11 0.24
N LEU A 31 -9.68 -6.37 0.17
CA LEU A 31 -9.12 -7.71 0.06
C LEU A 31 -7.99 -7.90 1.07
N LEU A 32 -8.03 -8.98 1.81
CA LEU A 32 -6.99 -9.41 2.73
C LEU A 32 -6.15 -10.51 2.10
N LEU A 33 -4.85 -10.27 1.94
CA LEU A 33 -3.88 -11.27 1.49
C LEU A 33 -3.09 -11.77 2.70
N LEU A 34 -3.37 -13.00 3.10
CA LEU A 34 -2.73 -13.66 4.23
C LEU A 34 -1.64 -14.63 3.78
N GLY A 35 -0.66 -14.86 4.63
CA GLY A 35 0.35 -15.88 4.44
C GLY A 35 1.43 -15.82 5.50
N ALA A 36 2.08 -16.94 5.78
CA ALA A 36 3.21 -17.00 6.68
C ALA A 36 4.39 -16.12 6.19
N SER A 37 5.36 -15.85 7.04
CA SER A 37 6.59 -15.19 6.62
C SER A 37 7.28 -16.01 5.51
N GLY A 38 7.81 -15.33 4.50
CA GLY A 38 8.49 -15.99 3.37
C GLY A 38 7.57 -16.54 2.27
N THR A 39 6.24 -16.42 2.34
CA THR A 39 5.32 -16.87 1.27
C THR A 39 5.29 -15.96 0.03
N GLY A 40 6.08 -14.89 -0.01
CA GLY A 40 6.15 -13.99 -1.16
C GLY A 40 5.15 -12.82 -1.13
N LYS A 41 4.48 -12.56 0.00
CA LYS A 41 3.50 -11.45 0.14
C LYS A 41 4.05 -10.10 -0.32
N THR A 42 5.17 -9.66 0.23
CA THR A 42 5.84 -8.41 -0.15
C THR A 42 6.29 -8.43 -1.60
N THR A 43 6.71 -9.60 -2.13
CA THR A 43 7.06 -9.75 -3.55
C THR A 43 5.84 -9.50 -4.44
N LEU A 44 4.70 -10.13 -4.12
CA LEU A 44 3.45 -9.90 -4.85
C LEU A 44 3.03 -8.43 -4.78
N LEU A 45 3.08 -7.82 -3.60
CA LEU A 45 2.78 -6.39 -3.45
C LEU A 45 3.70 -5.52 -4.32
N HIS A 46 5.00 -5.82 -4.37
CA HIS A 46 5.96 -5.09 -5.22
C HIS A 46 5.71 -5.30 -6.71
N LEU A 47 5.25 -6.48 -7.14
CA LEU A 47 4.81 -6.73 -8.51
C LEU A 47 3.57 -5.92 -8.86
N ILE A 48 2.56 -5.94 -7.99
CA ILE A 48 1.33 -5.16 -8.13
C ILE A 48 1.64 -3.66 -8.19
N ALA A 49 2.52 -3.18 -7.32
CA ALA A 49 2.95 -1.78 -7.29
C ALA A 49 3.88 -1.39 -8.47
N GLY A 50 4.28 -2.33 -9.32
CA GLY A 50 5.21 -2.08 -10.42
C GLY A 50 6.62 -1.71 -9.96
N MET A 51 6.99 -2.02 -8.72
CA MET A 51 8.35 -1.87 -8.19
C MET A 51 9.28 -2.99 -8.65
N ARG A 52 8.69 -4.14 -9.02
CA ARG A 52 9.33 -5.26 -9.70
C ARG A 52 8.57 -5.59 -10.98
N THR A 53 9.30 -6.10 -11.97
CA THR A 53 8.70 -6.57 -13.22
C THR A 53 8.48 -8.08 -13.10
N PRO A 54 7.25 -8.60 -13.33
CA PRO A 54 7.01 -10.03 -13.32
C PRO A 54 7.80 -10.72 -14.43
N THR A 55 8.21 -11.98 -14.20
CA THR A 55 8.81 -12.82 -15.27
C THR A 55 7.77 -13.30 -16.26
N GLU A 56 6.56 -13.55 -15.78
CA GLU A 56 5.39 -13.92 -16.59
C GLU A 56 4.13 -13.28 -15.98
N GLY A 57 3.09 -13.18 -16.79
CA GLY A 57 1.81 -12.63 -16.37
C GLY A 57 1.75 -11.11 -16.45
N THR A 58 0.61 -10.57 -16.05
CA THR A 58 0.30 -9.15 -16.21
C THR A 58 -0.34 -8.55 -14.96
N VAL A 59 -0.11 -7.25 -14.79
CA VAL A 59 -0.85 -6.39 -13.86
C VAL A 59 -1.57 -5.34 -14.69
N GLU A 60 -2.87 -5.19 -14.44
CA GLU A 60 -3.69 -4.11 -14.97
C GLU A 60 -4.08 -3.16 -13.83
N LEU A 61 -3.98 -1.87 -14.09
CA LEU A 61 -4.37 -0.81 -13.17
C LEU A 61 -5.31 0.16 -13.88
N VAL A 62 -6.47 0.43 -13.27
CA VAL A 62 -7.51 1.31 -13.85
C VAL A 62 -7.94 0.86 -15.25
N GLY A 63 -7.99 -0.47 -15.46
CA GLY A 63 -8.38 -1.08 -16.75
C GLY A 63 -7.34 -0.96 -17.86
N LYS A 64 -6.09 -0.63 -17.53
CA LYS A 64 -4.99 -0.52 -18.51
C LYS A 64 -3.83 -1.44 -18.13
N PRO A 65 -3.10 -2.00 -19.11
CA PRO A 65 -1.86 -2.71 -18.85
C PRO A 65 -0.89 -1.82 -18.08
N PHE A 66 -0.36 -2.34 -16.98
CA PHE A 66 0.53 -1.59 -16.08
C PHE A 66 1.94 -2.18 -16.01
N SER A 67 2.06 -3.50 -15.86
CA SER A 67 3.36 -4.16 -15.69
C SER A 67 4.27 -4.04 -16.93
N GLY A 68 3.72 -3.86 -18.11
CA GLY A 68 4.45 -3.71 -19.39
C GLY A 68 4.83 -2.28 -19.73
N LEU A 69 4.45 -1.28 -18.91
CA LEU A 69 4.77 0.12 -19.21
C LEU A 69 6.28 0.40 -19.07
N PRO A 70 6.81 1.34 -19.87
CA PRO A 70 8.13 1.92 -19.62
C PRO A 70 8.24 2.45 -18.19
N VAL A 71 9.44 2.41 -17.62
CA VAL A 71 9.66 2.75 -16.18
C VAL A 71 9.08 4.11 -15.81
N ALA A 72 9.35 5.14 -16.60
CA ALA A 72 8.86 6.49 -16.31
C ALA A 72 7.31 6.59 -16.33
N GLU A 73 6.66 5.93 -17.29
CA GLU A 73 5.20 5.90 -17.37
C GLU A 73 4.59 5.08 -16.24
N ARG A 74 5.23 3.98 -15.88
CA ARG A 74 4.82 3.13 -14.77
C ARG A 74 4.93 3.86 -13.44
N ASP A 75 6.02 4.61 -13.21
CA ASP A 75 6.23 5.40 -12.00
C ASP A 75 5.20 6.53 -11.88
N LEU A 76 4.91 7.22 -12.97
CA LEU A 76 3.87 8.24 -13.01
C LEU A 76 2.48 7.63 -12.75
N THR A 77 2.14 6.53 -13.43
CA THR A 77 0.85 5.84 -13.27
C THR A 77 0.68 5.33 -11.83
N ARG A 78 1.74 4.77 -11.23
CA ARG A 78 1.74 4.39 -9.81
C ARG A 78 1.47 5.59 -8.91
N GLY A 79 2.21 6.69 -9.10
CA GLY A 79 2.05 7.93 -8.33
C GLY A 79 0.64 8.50 -8.40
N GLN A 80 -0.02 8.41 -9.55
CA GLN A 80 -1.38 8.92 -9.75
C GLN A 80 -2.47 8.05 -9.14
N HIS A 81 -2.29 6.73 -9.17
CA HIS A 81 -3.40 5.79 -8.92
C HIS A 81 -3.22 4.89 -7.71
N MET A 82 -2.02 4.81 -7.13
CA MET A 82 -1.74 3.95 -5.98
C MET A 82 -1.28 4.75 -4.77
N GLY A 83 -1.86 4.45 -3.61
CA GLY A 83 -1.32 4.79 -2.31
C GLY A 83 -0.68 3.57 -1.68
N ILE A 84 0.51 3.70 -1.10
CA ILE A 84 1.22 2.57 -0.51
C ILE A 84 1.60 2.90 0.93
N VAL A 85 1.12 2.04 1.84
CA VAL A 85 1.53 2.02 3.24
C VAL A 85 2.50 0.87 3.42
N PHE A 86 3.76 1.19 3.66
CA PHE A 86 4.81 0.19 3.88
C PHE A 86 4.88 -0.22 5.36
N GLN A 87 5.36 -1.42 5.63
CA GLN A 87 5.64 -1.92 6.98
C GLN A 87 6.58 -0.96 7.75
N THR A 88 7.61 -0.46 7.08
CA THR A 88 8.47 0.60 7.61
C THR A 88 8.18 1.90 6.86
N ALA A 89 7.86 2.94 7.57
CA ALA A 89 7.56 4.24 6.98
C ALA A 89 8.80 4.87 6.33
N HIS A 90 8.75 5.09 5.03
CA HIS A 90 9.85 5.70 4.26
C HIS A 90 9.60 7.20 4.09
N PHE A 91 9.87 7.98 5.12
CA PHE A 91 9.76 9.44 5.07
C PHE A 91 11.01 10.09 4.48
N VAL A 92 10.81 11.23 3.82
CA VAL A 92 11.90 12.15 3.51
C VAL A 92 12.19 12.95 4.79
N ARG A 93 13.23 12.55 5.52
CA ARG A 93 13.55 13.09 6.85
C ARG A 93 13.87 14.59 6.86
N SER A 94 14.33 15.14 5.74
CA SER A 94 14.57 16.58 5.58
C SER A 94 13.31 17.43 5.46
N LEU A 95 12.16 16.80 5.28
CA LEU A 95 10.87 17.46 5.11
C LEU A 95 10.03 17.37 6.39
N THR A 96 9.15 18.33 6.59
CA THR A 96 8.10 18.31 7.60
C THR A 96 7.01 17.30 7.24
N VAL A 97 6.05 17.08 8.13
CA VAL A 97 4.88 16.23 7.88
C VAL A 97 4.09 16.74 6.67
N SER A 98 3.76 18.04 6.63
CA SER A 98 3.01 18.63 5.51
C SER A 98 3.76 18.53 4.19
N GLU A 99 5.06 18.79 4.19
CA GLU A 99 5.90 18.69 2.98
C GLU A 99 6.02 17.25 2.47
N ASN A 100 6.06 16.25 3.35
CA ASN A 100 6.00 14.84 2.97
C ASN A 100 4.67 14.48 2.27
N LEU A 101 3.55 15.07 2.69
CA LEU A 101 2.25 14.87 2.04
C LEU A 101 2.20 15.64 0.69
N ALA A 102 2.66 16.90 0.67
CA ALA A 102 2.73 17.69 -0.56
C ALA A 102 3.59 17.02 -1.64
N LEU A 103 4.70 16.40 -1.25
CA LEU A 103 5.53 15.60 -2.16
C LEU A 103 4.73 14.48 -2.83
N CYS A 104 3.84 13.79 -2.09
CA CYS A 104 3.01 12.73 -2.68
C CYS A 104 2.01 13.28 -3.70
N GLN A 105 1.42 14.46 -3.46
CA GLN A 105 0.59 15.14 -4.46
C GLN A 105 1.40 15.52 -5.69
N SER A 106 2.59 16.07 -5.53
CA SER A 106 3.49 16.42 -6.63
C SER A 106 3.89 15.19 -7.46
N LEU A 107 4.21 14.06 -6.81
CA LEU A 107 4.53 12.81 -7.51
C LEU A 107 3.32 12.22 -8.26
N ALA A 108 2.11 12.55 -7.84
CA ALA A 108 0.87 12.22 -8.55
C ALA A 108 0.55 13.20 -9.69
N GLY A 109 1.40 14.20 -9.93
CA GLY A 109 1.18 15.24 -10.94
C GLY A 109 0.14 16.29 -10.52
N GLN A 110 -0.14 16.41 -9.22
CA GLN A 110 -1.06 17.39 -8.66
C GLN A 110 -0.31 18.58 -8.06
N GLU A 111 -0.94 19.73 -8.03
CA GLU A 111 -0.46 20.86 -7.21
C GLU A 111 -0.68 20.54 -5.73
N ALA A 112 0.20 21.04 -4.88
CA ALA A 112 0.06 20.91 -3.44
C ALA A 112 -1.22 21.62 -2.96
N ASP A 113 -2.06 20.89 -2.22
CA ASP A 113 -3.28 21.42 -1.62
C ASP A 113 -3.13 21.48 -0.09
N PRO A 114 -2.71 22.64 0.47
CA PRO A 114 -2.52 22.80 1.91
C PRO A 114 -3.80 22.57 2.72
N HIS A 115 -4.97 22.95 2.17
CA HIS A 115 -6.25 22.76 2.86
C HIS A 115 -6.59 21.28 3.02
N ARG A 116 -6.39 20.49 1.95
CA ARG A 116 -6.57 19.05 2.01
C ARG A 116 -5.57 18.39 2.96
N ILE A 117 -4.30 18.80 2.92
CA ILE A 117 -3.27 18.28 3.83
C ILE A 117 -3.66 18.56 5.27
N GLN A 118 -4.07 19.77 5.59
CA GLN A 118 -4.48 20.15 6.93
C GLN A 118 -5.72 19.36 7.38
N ALA A 119 -6.79 19.35 6.57
CA ALA A 119 -8.02 18.62 6.90
C ALA A 119 -7.76 17.11 7.14
N LEU A 120 -6.90 16.51 6.30
CA LEU A 120 -6.52 15.10 6.45
C LEU A 120 -5.78 14.86 7.77
N LEU A 121 -4.80 15.69 8.10
CA LEU A 121 -4.05 15.58 9.35
C LEU A 121 -4.91 15.85 10.57
N GLU A 122 -5.85 16.80 10.51
CA GLU A 122 -6.83 17.04 11.58
C GLU A 122 -7.73 15.83 11.80
N GLY A 123 -8.26 15.23 10.73
CA GLY A 123 -9.05 14.00 10.79
C GLY A 123 -8.30 12.82 11.40
N LEU A 124 -6.97 12.82 11.32
CA LEU A 124 -6.09 11.82 11.93
C LEU A 124 -5.58 12.19 13.34
N GLY A 125 -6.05 13.32 13.89
CA GLY A 125 -5.60 13.84 15.18
C GLY A 125 -4.17 14.40 15.15
N LEU A 126 -3.66 14.77 13.99
CA LEU A 126 -2.28 15.22 13.75
C LEU A 126 -2.18 16.67 13.27
N GLY A 127 -3.27 17.46 13.31
CA GLY A 127 -3.25 18.85 12.83
C GLY A 127 -2.17 19.71 13.51
N HIS A 128 -1.90 19.46 14.79
CA HIS A 128 -0.85 20.14 15.56
C HIS A 128 0.59 19.72 15.16
N LYS A 129 0.75 18.68 14.34
CA LYS A 129 2.05 18.15 13.85
C LYS A 129 2.38 18.56 12.42
N LEU A 130 1.58 19.39 11.79
CA LEU A 130 1.70 19.80 10.37
C LEU A 130 3.13 20.24 10.02
N ASN A 131 3.75 21.05 10.87
CA ASN A 131 5.10 21.60 10.69
C ASN A 131 6.19 20.81 11.45
N ALA A 132 5.83 19.69 12.10
CA ALA A 132 6.79 18.87 12.81
C ALA A 132 7.69 18.09 11.84
N ARG A 133 8.90 17.77 12.27
CA ARG A 133 9.78 16.82 11.57
C ARG A 133 9.29 15.40 11.85
N VAL A 134 9.44 14.52 10.86
CA VAL A 134 8.93 13.13 10.99
C VAL A 134 9.68 12.31 12.05
N ASP A 135 10.91 12.66 12.37
CA ASP A 135 11.72 12.04 13.43
C ASP A 135 11.31 12.47 14.85
N ALA A 136 10.52 13.56 14.99
CA ALA A 136 9.94 14.00 16.24
C ALA A 136 8.58 13.35 16.57
N LEU A 137 8.12 12.42 15.71
CA LEU A 137 6.84 11.73 15.86
C LEU A 137 7.02 10.40 16.61
N SER A 138 6.04 10.06 17.46
CA SER A 138 5.91 8.72 17.99
C SER A 138 5.63 7.69 16.88
N VAL A 139 5.84 6.41 17.16
CA VAL A 139 5.58 5.32 16.19
C VAL A 139 4.13 5.34 15.67
N GLY A 140 3.17 5.54 16.58
CA GLY A 140 1.75 5.62 16.20
C GLY A 140 1.42 6.87 15.38
N GLU A 141 2.08 8.03 15.63
CA GLU A 141 1.94 9.22 14.80
C GLU A 141 2.57 8.99 13.42
N GLN A 142 3.75 8.36 13.35
CA GLN A 142 4.37 7.99 12.08
C GLN A 142 3.49 7.07 11.24
N GLN A 143 2.84 6.09 11.88
CA GLN A 143 1.90 5.20 11.21
C GLN A 143 0.73 5.97 10.59
N ARG A 144 0.11 6.88 11.36
CA ARG A 144 -0.98 7.72 10.85
C ARG A 144 -0.52 8.66 9.72
N VAL A 145 0.68 9.24 9.82
CA VAL A 145 1.27 10.04 8.72
C VAL A 145 1.54 9.18 7.49
N SER A 146 1.98 7.93 7.65
CA SER A 146 2.17 7.00 6.53
C SER A 146 0.86 6.73 5.78
N ILE A 147 -0.24 6.56 6.52
CA ILE A 147 -1.59 6.42 5.93
C ILE A 147 -1.99 7.72 5.23
N ALA A 148 -1.80 8.89 5.87
CA ALA A 148 -2.10 10.17 5.24
C ALA A 148 -1.36 10.35 3.90
N ARG A 149 -0.08 10.00 3.85
CA ARG A 149 0.72 10.03 2.61
C ARG A 149 0.15 9.15 1.52
N ALA A 150 -0.33 7.96 1.88
CA ALA A 150 -0.90 7.03 0.92
C ALA A 150 -2.21 7.53 0.29
N VAL A 151 -2.96 8.43 0.97
CA VAL A 151 -4.31 8.82 0.53
C VAL A 151 -4.44 10.30 0.12
N VAL A 152 -3.44 11.13 0.39
CA VAL A 152 -3.54 12.59 0.17
C VAL A 152 -3.82 12.97 -1.28
N HIS A 153 -3.34 12.20 -2.24
CA HIS A 153 -3.53 12.40 -3.69
C HIS A 153 -4.79 11.71 -4.25
N LYS A 154 -5.65 11.15 -3.38
CA LYS A 154 -6.89 10.42 -3.75
C LYS A 154 -6.65 9.25 -4.72
N PRO A 155 -5.85 8.26 -4.35
CA PRO A 155 -5.57 7.12 -5.21
C PRO A 155 -6.83 6.30 -5.47
N GLY A 156 -6.81 5.51 -6.55
CA GLY A 156 -7.87 4.53 -6.82
C GLY A 156 -7.64 3.19 -6.13
N VAL A 157 -6.39 2.91 -5.72
CA VAL A 157 -5.99 1.68 -5.02
C VAL A 157 -5.08 2.03 -3.85
N ILE A 158 -5.33 1.42 -2.69
CA ILE A 158 -4.45 1.49 -1.52
C ILE A 158 -3.88 0.10 -1.27
N LEU A 159 -2.57 0.02 -1.21
CA LEU A 159 -1.81 -1.18 -0.85
C LEU A 159 -1.20 -0.99 0.54
N ALA A 160 -1.46 -1.90 1.47
CA ALA A 160 -0.90 -1.83 2.82
C ALA A 160 -0.11 -3.10 3.12
N ASP A 161 1.22 -2.96 3.30
CA ASP A 161 2.13 -4.06 3.65
C ASP A 161 2.33 -4.10 5.16
N GLU A 162 1.82 -5.15 5.81
CA GLU A 162 1.96 -5.42 7.24
C GLU A 162 1.60 -4.21 8.13
N PRO A 163 0.45 -3.53 7.90
CA PRO A 163 0.17 -2.24 8.54
C PRO A 163 -0.02 -2.32 10.06
N THR A 164 -0.19 -3.53 10.62
CA THR A 164 -0.47 -3.76 12.03
C THR A 164 0.56 -4.62 12.75
N SER A 165 1.62 -5.07 12.06
CA SER A 165 2.56 -6.09 12.55
C SER A 165 3.33 -5.71 13.83
N ALA A 166 3.46 -4.42 14.13
CA ALA A 166 4.17 -3.90 15.31
C ALA A 166 3.21 -3.36 16.40
N LEU A 167 1.90 -3.65 16.29
CA LEU A 167 0.87 -3.05 17.14
C LEU A 167 0.22 -4.10 18.06
N ASP A 168 -0.21 -3.65 19.23
CA ASP A 168 -1.12 -4.39 20.12
C ASP A 168 -2.55 -4.45 19.53
N ASP A 169 -3.44 -5.19 20.19
CA ASP A 169 -4.79 -5.44 19.67
C ASP A 169 -5.61 -4.14 19.52
N GLN A 170 -5.54 -3.23 20.49
CA GLN A 170 -6.28 -1.96 20.43
C GLN A 170 -5.79 -1.08 19.28
N ASN A 171 -4.48 -0.94 19.14
CA ASN A 171 -3.90 -0.14 18.07
C ASN A 171 -4.08 -0.79 16.69
N THR A 172 -4.13 -2.12 16.60
CA THR A 172 -4.47 -2.86 15.38
C THR A 172 -5.85 -2.47 14.87
N GLU A 173 -6.86 -2.51 15.71
CA GLU A 173 -8.23 -2.11 15.37
C GLU A 173 -8.31 -0.65 14.89
N VAL A 174 -7.67 0.25 15.63
CA VAL A 174 -7.64 1.68 15.27
C VAL A 174 -7.00 1.91 13.91
N VAL A 175 -5.87 1.27 13.61
CA VAL A 175 -5.17 1.44 12.32
C VAL A 175 -5.96 0.81 11.18
N LEU A 176 -6.56 -0.36 11.40
CA LEU A 176 -7.41 -1.00 10.40
C LEU A 176 -8.63 -0.13 10.05
N GLN A 177 -9.35 0.35 11.06
CA GLN A 177 -10.50 1.22 10.86
C GLN A 177 -10.11 2.53 10.16
N LEU A 178 -8.96 3.07 10.50
CA LEU A 178 -8.42 4.26 9.86
C LEU A 178 -8.15 4.03 8.36
N LEU A 179 -7.49 2.93 8.00
CA LEU A 179 -7.23 2.56 6.61
C LEU A 179 -8.54 2.39 5.82
N ARG A 180 -9.52 1.70 6.39
CA ARG A 180 -10.83 1.47 5.78
C ARG A 180 -11.58 2.78 5.57
N ASN A 181 -11.64 3.64 6.58
CA ASN A 181 -12.29 4.95 6.45
C ASN A 181 -11.62 5.79 5.35
N GLN A 182 -10.28 5.84 5.32
CA GLN A 182 -9.56 6.59 4.30
C GLN A 182 -9.73 5.99 2.89
N ALA A 183 -9.82 4.66 2.77
CA ALA A 183 -10.12 4.00 1.49
C ALA A 183 -11.55 4.33 1.02
N ALA A 184 -12.53 4.28 1.92
CA ALA A 184 -13.92 4.63 1.64
C ALA A 184 -14.06 6.11 1.21
N ASP A 185 -13.43 7.04 1.94
CA ASP A 185 -13.45 8.48 1.64
C ASP A 185 -12.82 8.79 0.27
N ALA A 186 -11.78 8.05 -0.11
CA ALA A 186 -11.15 8.15 -1.42
C ALA A 186 -11.95 7.40 -2.52
N GLY A 187 -12.89 6.54 -2.15
CA GLY A 187 -13.53 5.58 -3.05
C GLY A 187 -12.51 4.61 -3.66
N ALA A 188 -11.46 4.30 -2.92
CA ALA A 188 -10.37 3.44 -3.35
C ALA A 188 -10.65 1.96 -3.06
N ALA A 189 -10.05 1.08 -3.84
CA ALA A 189 -9.89 -0.32 -3.50
C ALA A 189 -8.78 -0.48 -2.45
N LEU A 190 -8.94 -1.38 -1.48
CA LEU A 190 -7.97 -1.61 -0.39
C LEU A 190 -7.45 -3.04 -0.41
N LEU A 191 -6.15 -3.21 -0.61
CA LEU A 191 -5.45 -4.49 -0.45
C LEU A 191 -4.56 -4.43 0.79
N ILE A 192 -4.86 -5.27 1.78
CA ILE A 192 -4.02 -5.43 2.97
C ILE A 192 -3.26 -6.75 2.86
N VAL A 193 -1.96 -6.69 3.01
CA VAL A 193 -1.06 -7.84 2.97
C VAL A 193 -0.47 -8.03 4.36
N THR A 194 -0.70 -9.20 4.99
CA THR A 194 -0.23 -9.45 6.35
C THR A 194 -0.13 -10.93 6.70
N HIS A 195 0.57 -11.25 7.79
CA HIS A 195 0.52 -12.54 8.46
C HIS A 195 -0.37 -12.50 9.73
N ASP A 196 -0.91 -11.32 10.07
CA ASP A 196 -1.70 -11.09 11.27
C ASP A 196 -3.08 -11.73 11.15
N GLN A 197 -3.27 -12.82 11.88
CA GLN A 197 -4.53 -13.60 11.85
C GLN A 197 -5.71 -12.83 12.47
N ARG A 198 -5.44 -11.81 13.30
CA ARG A 198 -6.49 -10.99 13.93
C ARG A 198 -7.34 -10.26 12.88
N LEU A 199 -6.77 -9.95 11.72
CA LEU A 199 -7.49 -9.26 10.65
C LEU A 199 -8.52 -10.14 9.92
N LYS A 200 -8.49 -11.46 10.12
CA LYS A 200 -9.46 -12.40 9.50
C LYS A 200 -10.92 -12.11 9.90
N ASP A 201 -11.13 -11.63 11.11
CA ASP A 201 -12.47 -11.39 11.63
C ASP A 201 -13.05 -10.06 11.14
N HIS A 202 -12.20 -9.20 10.58
CA HIS A 202 -12.57 -7.86 10.13
C HIS A 202 -12.79 -7.74 8.61
N LEU A 203 -12.24 -8.67 7.82
CA LEU A 203 -12.30 -8.64 6.36
C LEU A 203 -12.83 -9.98 5.83
N THR A 204 -13.95 -9.92 5.09
CA THR A 204 -14.65 -11.12 4.58
C THR A 204 -13.94 -11.71 3.36
N GLU A 205 -13.51 -10.83 2.44
CA GLU A 205 -12.81 -11.25 1.23
C GLU A 205 -11.33 -11.44 1.54
N ARG A 206 -10.85 -12.69 1.36
CA ARG A 206 -9.47 -13.03 1.68
C ARG A 206 -8.88 -14.09 0.77
N ILE A 207 -7.58 -14.00 0.56
CA ILE A 207 -6.78 -15.00 -0.15
C ILE A 207 -5.62 -15.40 0.77
N GLU A 208 -5.34 -16.69 0.86
CA GLU A 208 -4.20 -17.20 1.61
C GLU A 208 -3.11 -17.66 0.64
N LEU A 209 -1.92 -17.09 0.77
CA LEU A 209 -0.74 -17.54 0.04
C LEU A 209 -0.14 -18.79 0.70
N SER A 210 -0.01 -19.84 -0.09
CA SER A 210 0.69 -21.04 0.32
C SER A 210 2.21 -20.83 0.35
N PRO A 211 2.95 -21.55 1.19
CA PRO A 211 4.40 -21.53 1.17
C PRO A 211 4.95 -21.85 -0.23
N ILE A 212 6.00 -21.15 -0.63
CA ILE A 212 6.69 -21.41 -1.90
C ILE A 212 7.37 -22.78 -1.77
N PRO A 213 7.12 -23.73 -2.69
CA PRO A 213 7.84 -24.99 -2.67
C PRO A 213 9.35 -24.72 -2.72
N THR A 214 10.06 -25.11 -1.69
CA THR A 214 11.54 -25.17 -1.75
C THR A 214 11.89 -26.28 -2.74
N SER A 215 12.48 -25.92 -3.88
CA SER A 215 13.14 -26.90 -4.74
C SER A 215 14.23 -27.58 -3.92
N ALA A 216 14.05 -28.88 -3.71
CA ALA A 216 15.05 -29.74 -3.11
C ALA A 216 16.27 -29.86 -4.03
#